data_8ff9dedfd9f4792dddc604af06b26a23
#
_entry.id   8ff9dedfd9f4792dddc604af06b26a23
#
_cell.length_a   1.000
_cell.length_b   1.000
_cell.length_c   1.000
_cell.angle_alpha   90.00
_cell.angle_beta   90.00
_cell.angle_gamma   90.00
#
_symmetry.space_group_name_H-M   'P 1'
#
loop_
_entity.id
_entity.type
_entity.pdbx_description
1 polymer ?
#
loop_
_entity_poly.entity_id
_entity_poly.type
_entity_poly.pdbx_seq_one_letter_code
_entity_poly.pdbx_strand_id
1 'polypeptide(L)'
;HMDEIGFMITNITQNGMLQFTNLGGVSNDIWQGQRLQVKNRNGEKIVGVVSNIPKHFRTGNEAVPEIKDLMLDIGAESDKEVRSRGIEIGDTIVPFTPFTQLSEHRYSAKAWDNRYGCVLAIEILELLKDVELDVDLYVGANVQEEVGLRGAKASTELIQPDIAFVVDCSPANDIKGKQQLSGQLGEGTLIRIKDGTMILSPRFRDYLLELVDTFDIRSQYYISPGGTDGGEIHKANKGVPTAVIGVCARYIHSTDAVFDIRDYYAARELLKQAVSHLTNENILTLQFQSEEK
;
A
#
# COMPACT_ATOMS: atom_id res chain seq x y z
N HIS A 1 -0.93 4.50 3.96
CA HIS A 1 -1.74 5.40 3.10
C HIS A 1 -3.18 4.90 2.91
N MET A 2 -4.10 5.83 2.57
CA MET A 2 -5.54 5.54 2.43
C MET A 2 -5.95 5.13 1.02
N ASP A 3 -5.22 5.58 0.02
CA ASP A 3 -5.48 5.24 -1.38
C ASP A 3 -5.10 3.79 -1.70
N GLU A 4 -5.55 3.32 -2.82
CA GLU A 4 -5.26 2.02 -3.40
C GLU A 4 -5.05 2.18 -4.90
N ILE A 5 -4.37 1.26 -5.55
CA ILE A 5 -4.28 1.24 -7.01
C ILE A 5 -5.67 1.15 -7.64
N GLY A 6 -5.82 1.73 -8.81
CA GLY A 6 -7.08 1.71 -9.54
C GLY A 6 -6.99 2.43 -10.87
N PHE A 7 -8.12 2.98 -11.28
CA PHE A 7 -8.24 3.67 -12.57
C PHE A 7 -9.13 4.89 -12.44
N MET A 8 -9.09 5.73 -13.47
CA MET A 8 -9.94 6.90 -13.61
C MET A 8 -10.56 6.92 -15.01
N ILE A 9 -11.84 7.22 -15.10
CA ILE A 9 -12.56 7.34 -16.38
C ILE A 9 -12.01 8.53 -17.15
N THR A 10 -11.57 8.28 -18.40
CA THR A 10 -11.05 9.31 -19.31
C THR A 10 -12.00 9.64 -20.45
N ASN A 11 -12.90 8.70 -20.79
CA ASN A 11 -13.89 8.93 -21.85
C ASN A 11 -15.10 7.99 -21.67
N ILE A 12 -16.25 8.44 -22.16
CA ILE A 12 -17.50 7.65 -22.25
C ILE A 12 -17.86 7.58 -23.72
N THR A 13 -17.89 6.37 -24.25
CA THR A 13 -18.17 6.15 -25.68
C THR A 13 -19.66 6.24 -25.99
N GLN A 14 -20.02 6.50 -27.24
CA GLN A 14 -21.44 6.60 -27.65
C GLN A 14 -22.26 5.34 -27.38
N ASN A 15 -21.62 4.17 -27.39
CA ASN A 15 -22.23 2.88 -27.08
C ASN A 15 -22.11 2.47 -25.60
N GLY A 16 -21.84 3.41 -24.70
CA GLY A 16 -21.92 3.20 -23.26
C GLY A 16 -20.70 2.54 -22.60
N MET A 17 -19.59 2.34 -23.32
CA MET A 17 -18.35 1.84 -22.73
C MET A 17 -17.55 2.94 -22.04
N LEU A 18 -16.81 2.60 -20.97
CA LEU A 18 -15.95 3.51 -20.24
C LEU A 18 -14.48 3.24 -20.60
N GLN A 19 -13.80 4.24 -21.15
CA GLN A 19 -12.35 4.24 -21.27
C GLN A 19 -11.73 4.78 -20.00
N PHE A 20 -10.57 4.23 -19.61
CA PHE A 20 -9.92 4.59 -18.35
C PHE A 20 -8.40 4.58 -18.47
N THR A 21 -7.75 5.22 -17.53
CA THR A 21 -6.30 5.22 -17.32
C THR A 21 -6.00 4.72 -15.90
N ASN A 22 -4.80 4.19 -15.69
CA ASN A 22 -4.38 3.72 -14.37
C ASN A 22 -4.09 4.87 -13.39
N LEU A 23 -4.36 4.61 -12.13
CA LEU A 23 -3.90 5.34 -10.96
C LEU A 23 -3.04 4.38 -10.15
N GLY A 24 -1.73 4.63 -10.11
CA GLY A 24 -0.74 3.74 -9.51
C GLY A 24 -0.11 2.75 -10.49
N GLY A 25 0.77 1.93 -9.98
CA GLY A 25 1.54 0.94 -10.71
C GLY A 25 0.75 -0.35 -10.94
N VAL A 26 0.24 -0.57 -12.15
CA VAL A 26 -0.51 -1.78 -12.52
C VAL A 26 0.10 -2.48 -13.73
N SER A 27 0.04 -3.81 -13.77
CA SER A 27 0.46 -4.59 -14.93
C SER A 27 -0.66 -4.71 -15.96
N ASN A 28 -0.33 -4.68 -17.26
CA ASN A 28 -1.35 -4.70 -18.33
C ASN A 28 -2.06 -6.05 -18.50
N ASP A 29 -1.44 -7.14 -18.09
CA ASP A 29 -1.83 -8.51 -18.46
C ASP A 29 -2.92 -9.14 -17.58
N ILE A 30 -3.31 -8.50 -16.49
CA ILE A 30 -4.18 -9.11 -15.47
C ILE A 30 -5.63 -8.61 -15.51
N TRP A 31 -5.96 -7.58 -16.29
CA TRP A 31 -7.24 -6.87 -16.14
C TRP A 31 -8.35 -7.37 -17.05
N GLN A 32 -8.03 -7.98 -18.21
CA GLN A 32 -9.03 -8.46 -19.15
C GLN A 32 -10.00 -9.45 -18.51
N GLY A 33 -11.31 -9.20 -18.64
CA GLY A 33 -12.36 -10.02 -18.05
C GLY A 33 -12.56 -9.86 -16.54
N GLN A 34 -11.77 -9.01 -15.87
CA GLN A 34 -11.92 -8.76 -14.45
C GLN A 34 -13.13 -7.86 -14.15
N ARG A 35 -13.64 -7.99 -12.94
CA ARG A 35 -14.69 -7.10 -12.44
C ARG A 35 -14.06 -5.90 -11.74
N LEU A 36 -14.50 -4.72 -12.15
CA LEU A 36 -14.15 -3.46 -11.53
C LEU A 36 -15.41 -2.74 -11.06
N GLN A 37 -15.27 -1.78 -10.17
CA GLN A 37 -16.35 -1.02 -9.58
C GLN A 37 -16.09 0.47 -9.73
N VAL A 38 -17.02 1.17 -10.36
CA VAL A 38 -17.06 2.64 -10.42
C VAL A 38 -17.79 3.16 -9.21
N LYS A 39 -17.29 4.21 -8.57
CA LYS A 39 -18.03 5.01 -7.60
C LYS A 39 -18.54 6.27 -8.30
N ASN A 40 -19.85 6.39 -8.46
CA ASN A 40 -20.47 7.56 -9.09
C ASN A 40 -20.56 8.76 -8.14
N ARG A 41 -21.01 9.90 -8.64
CA ARG A 41 -21.19 11.14 -7.87
C ARG A 41 -22.14 11.02 -6.68
N ASN A 42 -23.10 10.10 -6.75
CA ASN A 42 -24.07 9.86 -5.67
C ASN A 42 -23.51 8.94 -4.58
N GLY A 43 -22.28 8.45 -4.75
CA GLY A 43 -21.64 7.47 -3.86
C GLY A 43 -22.06 6.03 -4.12
N GLU A 44 -22.85 5.77 -5.17
CA GLU A 44 -23.27 4.44 -5.56
C GLU A 44 -22.12 3.69 -6.25
N LYS A 45 -22.08 2.39 -6.03
CA LYS A 45 -21.06 1.51 -6.55
C LYS A 45 -21.63 0.67 -7.68
N ILE A 46 -21.12 0.87 -8.90
CA ILE A 46 -21.58 0.21 -10.11
C ILE A 46 -20.49 -0.75 -10.60
N VAL A 47 -20.80 -2.03 -10.64
CA VAL A 47 -19.87 -3.07 -11.11
C VAL A 47 -19.95 -3.20 -12.62
N GLY A 48 -18.77 -3.32 -13.25
CA GLY A 48 -18.61 -3.61 -14.67
C GLY A 48 -17.57 -4.71 -14.90
N VAL A 49 -17.44 -5.10 -16.15
CA VAL A 49 -16.47 -6.11 -16.62
C VAL A 49 -15.52 -5.47 -17.61
N VAL A 50 -14.23 -5.67 -17.41
CA VAL A 50 -13.21 -5.17 -18.36
C VAL A 50 -13.26 -5.96 -19.66
N SER A 51 -13.24 -5.24 -20.77
CA SER A 51 -13.31 -5.80 -22.11
C SER A 51 -12.23 -6.86 -22.36
N ASN A 52 -12.63 -7.89 -23.11
CA ASN A 52 -11.74 -8.96 -23.53
C ASN A 52 -12.17 -9.43 -24.93
N ILE A 53 -11.22 -9.63 -25.82
CA ILE A 53 -11.50 -10.20 -27.13
C ILE A 53 -11.47 -11.73 -27.01
N PRO A 54 -12.60 -12.44 -27.22
CA PRO A 54 -12.64 -13.88 -27.17
C PRO A 54 -11.66 -14.52 -28.16
N LYS A 55 -11.10 -15.68 -27.80
CA LYS A 55 -10.11 -16.40 -28.63
C LYS A 55 -10.55 -16.61 -30.07
N HIS A 56 -11.83 -16.83 -30.30
CA HIS A 56 -12.42 -17.06 -31.63
C HIS A 56 -12.28 -15.86 -32.58
N PHE A 57 -12.10 -14.66 -32.06
CA PHE A 57 -11.94 -13.43 -32.83
C PHE A 57 -10.48 -12.91 -32.84
N ARG A 58 -9.55 -13.66 -32.22
CA ARG A 58 -8.14 -13.30 -32.22
C ARG A 58 -7.44 -13.89 -33.45
N THR A 59 -6.50 -13.12 -33.98
CA THR A 59 -5.65 -13.52 -35.11
C THR A 59 -4.45 -14.38 -34.70
N GLY A 60 -4.17 -14.46 -33.38
CA GLY A 60 -3.13 -15.31 -32.82
C GLY A 60 -1.80 -14.61 -32.51
N ASN A 61 -1.61 -13.38 -32.97
CA ASN A 61 -0.38 -12.59 -32.76
C ASN A 61 -0.61 -11.27 -32.01
N GLU A 62 -1.74 -11.15 -31.30
CA GLU A 62 -2.04 -9.92 -30.59
C GLU A 62 -1.16 -9.80 -29.33
N ALA A 63 -0.55 -8.61 -29.18
CA ALA A 63 0.11 -8.22 -27.93
C ALA A 63 -0.92 -8.07 -26.79
N VAL A 64 -0.44 -8.14 -25.56
CA VAL A 64 -1.25 -7.77 -24.39
C VAL A 64 -1.68 -6.32 -24.57
N PRO A 65 -3.00 -5.99 -24.53
CA PRO A 65 -3.46 -4.62 -24.69
C PRO A 65 -2.93 -3.73 -23.55
N GLU A 66 -2.64 -2.50 -23.87
CA GLU A 66 -2.35 -1.50 -22.84
C GLU A 66 -3.65 -1.12 -22.10
N ILE A 67 -3.52 -0.62 -20.88
CA ILE A 67 -4.68 -0.18 -20.06
C ILE A 67 -5.58 0.80 -20.83
N LYS A 68 -4.99 1.73 -21.57
CA LYS A 68 -5.73 2.74 -22.36
C LYS A 68 -6.60 2.14 -23.47
N ASP A 69 -6.29 0.90 -23.89
CA ASP A 69 -7.02 0.18 -24.97
C ASP A 69 -8.16 -0.69 -24.40
N LEU A 70 -8.21 -0.85 -23.09
CA LEU A 70 -9.26 -1.56 -22.40
C LEU A 70 -10.46 -0.65 -22.14
N MET A 71 -11.64 -1.28 -22.05
CA MET A 71 -12.88 -0.59 -21.72
C MET A 71 -13.59 -1.32 -20.58
N LEU A 72 -14.30 -0.58 -19.75
CA LEU A 72 -15.18 -1.14 -18.73
C LEU A 72 -16.61 -1.11 -19.25
N ASP A 73 -17.22 -2.28 -19.31
CA ASP A 73 -18.61 -2.51 -19.67
C ASP A 73 -19.46 -2.57 -18.38
N ILE A 74 -20.36 -1.62 -18.22
CA ILE A 74 -21.32 -1.55 -17.12
C ILE A 74 -22.74 -1.93 -17.53
N GLY A 75 -22.91 -2.49 -18.73
CA GLY A 75 -24.20 -2.88 -19.31
C GLY A 75 -25.06 -1.68 -19.75
N ALA A 76 -24.43 -0.55 -20.07
CA ALA A 76 -25.13 0.62 -20.62
C ALA A 76 -25.07 0.58 -22.17
N GLU A 77 -26.16 1.00 -22.82
CA GLU A 77 -26.28 0.99 -24.29
C GLU A 77 -25.91 2.34 -24.93
N SER A 78 -25.72 3.38 -24.13
CA SER A 78 -25.37 4.71 -24.61
C SER A 78 -24.65 5.57 -23.57
N ASP A 79 -23.95 6.61 -24.03
CA ASP A 79 -23.36 7.64 -23.19
C ASP A 79 -24.39 8.37 -22.33
N LYS A 80 -25.61 8.57 -22.85
CA LYS A 80 -26.72 9.19 -22.10
C LYS A 80 -27.14 8.32 -20.92
N GLU A 81 -27.20 7.01 -21.12
CA GLU A 81 -27.52 6.07 -20.06
C GLU A 81 -26.43 6.04 -18.98
N VAL A 82 -25.16 6.01 -19.37
CA VAL A 82 -24.02 6.13 -18.41
C VAL A 82 -24.15 7.36 -17.55
N ARG A 83 -24.39 8.52 -18.16
CA ARG A 83 -24.54 9.80 -17.47
C ARG A 83 -25.79 9.83 -16.56
N SER A 84 -26.89 9.20 -16.99
CA SER A 84 -28.10 9.08 -16.17
C SER A 84 -27.88 8.27 -14.89
N ARG A 85 -26.90 7.36 -14.89
CA ARG A 85 -26.43 6.62 -13.71
C ARG A 85 -25.45 7.43 -12.84
N GLY A 86 -25.25 8.72 -13.12
CA GLY A 86 -24.39 9.63 -12.36
C GLY A 86 -22.89 9.42 -12.56
N ILE A 87 -22.48 8.74 -13.63
CA ILE A 87 -21.07 8.49 -13.97
C ILE A 87 -20.56 9.60 -14.90
N GLU A 88 -19.36 10.09 -14.61
CA GLU A 88 -18.69 11.12 -15.38
C GLU A 88 -17.19 10.84 -15.58
N ILE A 89 -16.58 11.58 -16.50
CA ILE A 89 -15.13 11.62 -16.67
C ILE A 89 -14.49 12.10 -15.37
N GLY A 90 -13.44 11.42 -14.91
CA GLY A 90 -12.77 11.68 -13.63
C GLY A 90 -13.28 10.83 -12.47
N ASP A 91 -14.37 10.07 -12.62
CA ASP A 91 -14.80 9.12 -11.60
C ASP A 91 -13.80 7.97 -11.47
N THR A 92 -13.59 7.51 -10.25
CA THR A 92 -12.62 6.47 -9.93
C THR A 92 -13.18 5.07 -10.08
N ILE A 93 -12.32 4.16 -10.47
CA ILE A 93 -12.60 2.74 -10.65
C ILE A 93 -11.61 1.95 -9.81
N VAL A 94 -12.08 0.96 -9.07
CA VAL A 94 -11.25 0.07 -8.25
C VAL A 94 -11.60 -1.39 -8.51
N PRO A 95 -10.73 -2.35 -8.17
CA PRO A 95 -11.07 -3.78 -8.20
C PRO A 95 -12.33 -4.09 -7.40
N PHE A 96 -13.15 -5.00 -7.89
CA PHE A 96 -14.31 -5.55 -7.18
C PHE A 96 -13.98 -6.96 -6.71
N THR A 97 -13.48 -7.07 -5.48
CA THR A 97 -13.06 -8.32 -4.86
C THR A 97 -13.67 -8.46 -3.47
N PRO A 98 -14.37 -9.54 -3.17
CA PRO A 98 -14.91 -9.80 -1.84
C PRO A 98 -13.79 -10.22 -0.88
N PHE A 99 -13.90 -9.81 0.37
CA PHE A 99 -13.07 -10.35 1.44
C PHE A 99 -13.35 -11.84 1.61
N THR A 100 -12.28 -12.67 1.60
CA THR A 100 -12.40 -14.12 1.69
C THR A 100 -11.33 -14.69 2.63
N GLN A 101 -11.76 -15.47 3.61
CA GLN A 101 -10.84 -16.27 4.41
C GLN A 101 -10.45 -17.52 3.63
N LEU A 102 -9.18 -17.66 3.29
CA LEU A 102 -8.65 -18.80 2.54
C LEU A 102 -8.21 -19.94 3.46
N SER A 103 -7.74 -19.61 4.66
CA SER A 103 -7.33 -20.58 5.68
C SER A 103 -7.41 -19.93 7.07
N GLU A 104 -7.01 -20.63 8.11
CA GLU A 104 -7.00 -20.13 9.49
C GLU A 104 -6.27 -18.77 9.63
N HIS A 105 -5.19 -18.56 8.88
CA HIS A 105 -4.35 -17.37 9.00
C HIS A 105 -4.29 -16.50 7.74
N ARG A 106 -4.82 -16.97 6.61
CA ARG A 106 -4.69 -16.27 5.33
C ARG A 106 -6.01 -15.74 4.81
N TYR A 107 -5.97 -14.51 4.35
CA TYR A 107 -7.14 -13.78 3.87
C TYR A 107 -6.83 -13.16 2.51
N SER A 108 -7.83 -13.20 1.64
CA SER A 108 -7.79 -12.58 0.32
C SER A 108 -8.73 -11.38 0.29
N ALA A 109 -8.22 -10.26 -0.19
CA ALA A 109 -8.99 -9.04 -0.46
C ALA A 109 -8.17 -8.10 -1.35
N LYS A 110 -8.85 -7.07 -1.88
CA LYS A 110 -8.17 -5.91 -2.46
C LYS A 110 -7.63 -4.99 -1.34
N ALA A 111 -6.74 -4.08 -1.70
CA ALA A 111 -6.30 -2.97 -0.85
C ALA A 111 -5.72 -3.36 0.52
N TRP A 112 -5.13 -4.56 0.67
CA TRP A 112 -4.21 -4.80 1.77
C TRP A 112 -3.10 -3.76 1.77
N ASP A 113 -2.65 -3.37 0.58
CA ASP A 113 -1.88 -2.20 0.27
C ASP A 113 -2.82 -0.98 0.11
N ASN A 114 -2.92 -0.04 1.09
CA ASN A 114 -2.29 -0.13 2.41
C ASN A 114 -3.34 0.08 3.54
N ARG A 115 -4.53 -0.51 3.41
CA ARG A 115 -5.61 -0.34 4.40
C ARG A 115 -5.30 -1.02 5.73
N TYR A 116 -4.46 -2.08 5.74
CA TYR A 116 -4.00 -2.65 6.99
C TYR A 116 -3.17 -1.65 7.79
N GLY A 117 -2.32 -0.85 7.11
CA GLY A 117 -1.54 0.20 7.74
C GLY A 117 -2.40 1.28 8.39
N CYS A 118 -3.53 1.64 7.76
CA CYS A 118 -4.50 2.56 8.35
C CYS A 118 -5.13 1.98 9.63
N VAL A 119 -5.47 0.69 9.64
CA VAL A 119 -6.01 0.01 10.83
C VAL A 119 -4.95 -0.06 11.92
N LEU A 120 -3.73 -0.44 11.58
CA LEU A 120 -2.61 -0.48 12.53
C LEU A 120 -2.33 0.89 13.16
N ALA A 121 -2.42 1.96 12.37
CA ALA A 121 -2.28 3.32 12.88
C ALA A 121 -3.34 3.65 13.97
N ILE A 122 -4.59 3.24 13.77
CA ILE A 122 -5.67 3.41 14.76
C ILE A 122 -5.41 2.54 15.99
N GLU A 123 -5.04 1.27 15.80
CA GLU A 123 -4.76 0.34 16.91
C GLU A 123 -3.59 0.82 17.78
N ILE A 124 -2.55 1.40 17.20
CA ILE A 124 -1.42 1.95 17.99
C ILE A 124 -1.90 3.07 18.93
N LEU A 125 -2.78 3.96 18.49
CA LEU A 125 -3.36 4.98 19.37
C LEU A 125 -4.17 4.34 20.51
N GLU A 126 -4.95 3.31 20.22
CA GLU A 126 -5.74 2.60 21.24
C GLU A 126 -4.85 1.84 22.25
N LEU A 127 -3.79 1.18 21.76
CA LEU A 127 -2.87 0.42 22.60
C LEU A 127 -2.01 1.31 23.51
N LEU A 128 -1.72 2.53 23.06
CA LEU A 128 -0.85 3.46 23.77
C LEU A 128 -1.59 4.56 24.55
N LYS A 129 -2.93 4.61 24.50
CA LYS A 129 -3.73 5.68 25.12
C LYS A 129 -3.49 5.90 26.61
N ASP A 130 -3.15 4.84 27.35
CA ASP A 130 -2.91 4.85 28.79
C ASP A 130 -1.40 4.67 29.13
N VAL A 131 -0.52 4.72 28.11
CA VAL A 131 0.92 4.61 28.25
C VAL A 131 1.52 6.02 28.31
N GLU A 132 2.31 6.29 29.35
CA GLU A 132 3.10 7.53 29.42
C GLU A 132 4.25 7.42 28.41
N LEU A 133 4.28 8.34 27.45
CA LEU A 133 5.31 8.43 26.42
C LEU A 133 6.21 9.63 26.66
N ASP A 134 7.51 9.47 26.45
CA ASP A 134 8.47 10.57 26.49
C ASP A 134 8.44 11.46 25.25
N VAL A 135 7.54 11.17 24.31
CA VAL A 135 7.46 11.79 22.97
C VAL A 135 6.03 12.20 22.65
N ASP A 136 5.89 13.19 21.78
CA ASP A 136 4.61 13.50 21.13
C ASP A 136 4.40 12.56 19.95
N LEU A 137 3.36 11.73 20.02
CA LEU A 137 3.02 10.77 18.96
C LEU A 137 1.97 11.35 17.99
N TYR A 138 2.36 11.50 16.74
CA TYR A 138 1.47 11.82 15.63
C TYR A 138 1.19 10.57 14.81
N VAL A 139 -0.07 10.25 14.61
CA VAL A 139 -0.50 9.09 13.82
C VAL A 139 -1.46 9.56 12.72
N GLY A 140 -1.25 9.09 11.51
CA GLY A 140 -2.09 9.49 10.39
C GLY A 140 -2.00 8.54 9.21
N ALA A 141 -2.78 8.82 8.17
CA ALA A 141 -2.75 8.10 6.92
C ALA A 141 -2.69 9.10 5.75
N ASN A 142 -1.71 8.95 4.90
CA ASN A 142 -1.49 9.81 3.74
C ASN A 142 -2.44 9.45 2.58
N VAL A 143 -2.48 10.31 1.59
CA VAL A 143 -3.21 10.15 0.34
C VAL A 143 -2.26 10.22 -0.85
N GLN A 144 -2.65 9.61 -1.97
CA GLN A 144 -1.87 9.66 -3.21
C GLN A 144 -0.44 9.10 -3.07
N GLU A 145 -0.27 8.08 -2.26
CA GLU A 145 0.98 7.31 -2.17
C GLU A 145 1.24 6.61 -3.50
N GLU A 146 0.25 5.88 -4.02
CA GLU A 146 0.30 5.05 -5.23
C GLU A 146 0.63 5.83 -6.52
N VAL A 147 0.41 7.14 -6.51
CA VAL A 147 0.65 8.03 -7.65
C VAL A 147 1.85 8.96 -7.43
N GLY A 148 2.72 8.65 -6.50
CA GLY A 148 4.00 9.33 -6.30
C GLY A 148 4.23 9.94 -4.91
N LEU A 149 3.82 9.28 -3.83
CA LEU A 149 4.14 9.58 -2.42
C LEU A 149 3.74 11.02 -2.01
N ARG A 150 2.67 11.58 -2.63
CA ARG A 150 2.40 13.02 -2.61
C ARG A 150 1.93 13.52 -1.25
N GLY A 151 1.09 12.76 -0.56
CA GLY A 151 0.56 13.12 0.75
C GLY A 151 1.64 13.16 1.82
N ALA A 152 2.63 12.26 1.75
CA ALA A 152 3.70 12.15 2.71
C ALA A 152 4.53 13.44 2.83
N LYS A 153 4.84 14.08 1.72
CA LYS A 153 5.54 15.37 1.73
C LYS A 153 4.76 16.44 2.50
N ALA A 154 3.47 16.58 2.20
CA ALA A 154 2.63 17.60 2.82
C ALA A 154 2.43 17.36 4.32
N SER A 155 2.18 16.12 4.75
CA SER A 155 2.02 15.78 6.16
C SER A 155 3.31 15.98 6.96
N THR A 156 4.46 15.62 6.39
CA THR A 156 5.77 15.80 7.03
C THR A 156 6.14 17.27 7.19
N GLU A 157 5.87 18.10 6.19
CA GLU A 157 6.08 19.56 6.28
C GLU A 157 5.18 20.20 7.35
N LEU A 158 3.96 19.69 7.53
CA LEU A 158 3.03 20.17 8.55
C LEU A 158 3.44 19.76 9.97
N ILE A 159 3.82 18.50 10.16
CA ILE A 159 4.12 17.91 11.49
C ILE A 159 5.55 18.24 11.93
N GLN A 160 6.50 18.27 11.00
CA GLN A 160 7.95 18.44 11.24
C GLN A 160 8.51 17.43 12.29
N PRO A 161 8.33 16.12 12.05
CA PRO A 161 8.70 15.11 13.02
C PRO A 161 10.22 14.98 13.18
N ASP A 162 10.69 14.60 14.37
CA ASP A 162 12.09 14.29 14.65
C ASP A 162 12.50 12.94 14.06
N ILE A 163 11.62 11.96 14.07
CA ILE A 163 11.76 10.65 13.43
C ILE A 163 10.42 10.19 12.89
N ALA A 164 10.41 9.20 12.00
CA ALA A 164 9.19 8.65 11.44
C ALA A 164 9.22 7.12 11.32
N PHE A 165 8.07 6.51 11.59
CA PHE A 165 7.76 5.13 11.21
C PHE A 165 6.74 5.14 10.09
N VAL A 166 7.00 4.42 9.03
CA VAL A 166 6.07 4.18 7.93
C VAL A 166 5.60 2.74 8.00
N VAL A 167 4.31 2.55 7.86
CA VAL A 167 3.71 1.22 7.78
C VAL A 167 3.21 1.01 6.37
N ASP A 168 3.75 0.00 5.69
CA ASP A 168 3.41 -0.23 4.28
C ASP A 168 3.43 -1.70 3.88
N CYS A 169 2.64 -2.03 2.84
CA CYS A 169 2.56 -3.37 2.29
C CYS A 169 3.66 -3.59 1.25
N SER A 170 4.21 -4.78 1.22
CA SER A 170 5.27 -5.13 0.28
C SER A 170 4.92 -6.39 -0.52
N PRO A 171 5.36 -6.52 -1.78
CA PRO A 171 5.12 -7.74 -2.53
C PRO A 171 5.85 -8.94 -1.91
N ALA A 172 5.12 -10.03 -1.66
CA ALA A 172 5.70 -11.31 -1.30
C ALA A 172 6.16 -12.07 -2.55
N ASN A 173 7.31 -12.75 -2.46
CA ASN A 173 7.83 -13.60 -3.53
C ASN A 173 8.17 -15.00 -3.02
N ASP A 174 7.15 -15.68 -2.50
CA ASP A 174 7.30 -17.00 -1.87
C ASP A 174 6.50 -18.13 -2.55
N ILE A 175 5.93 -17.87 -3.72
CA ILE A 175 5.10 -18.83 -4.47
C ILE A 175 5.90 -20.08 -4.87
N LYS A 176 7.18 -19.90 -5.18
CA LYS A 176 8.09 -20.98 -5.57
C LYS A 176 8.99 -21.44 -4.41
N GLY A 177 8.62 -21.12 -3.18
CA GLY A 177 9.41 -21.41 -1.98
C GLY A 177 10.18 -20.20 -1.45
N LYS A 178 10.89 -20.41 -0.36
CA LYS A 178 11.60 -19.35 0.37
C LYS A 178 12.68 -18.69 -0.47
N GLN A 179 12.63 -17.38 -0.57
CA GLN A 179 13.67 -16.54 -1.17
C GLN A 179 14.13 -15.49 -0.17
N GLN A 180 15.42 -15.28 -0.04
CA GLN A 180 15.95 -14.29 0.89
C GLN A 180 15.57 -12.87 0.48
N LEU A 181 15.26 -12.02 1.46
CA LEU A 181 15.02 -10.57 1.33
C LEU A 181 13.83 -10.18 0.44
N SER A 182 12.90 -11.10 0.18
CA SER A 182 11.81 -10.88 -0.78
C SER A 182 10.40 -11.06 -0.22
N GLY A 183 10.26 -11.13 1.11
CA GLY A 183 8.97 -11.27 1.79
C GLY A 183 8.32 -12.64 1.66
N GLN A 184 7.94 -13.21 2.80
CA GLN A 184 7.28 -14.51 2.91
C GLN A 184 6.11 -14.43 3.87
N LEU A 185 4.95 -14.93 3.47
CA LEU A 185 3.76 -14.97 4.31
C LEU A 185 3.96 -15.88 5.53
N GLY A 186 3.65 -15.34 6.71
CA GLY A 186 3.72 -16.04 7.98
C GLY A 186 5.11 -16.07 8.62
N GLU A 187 6.08 -15.35 8.06
CA GLU A 187 7.43 -15.24 8.62
C GLU A 187 7.65 -13.94 9.43
N GLY A 188 6.57 -13.22 9.73
CA GLY A 188 6.59 -12.06 10.59
C GLY A 188 6.72 -10.72 9.84
N THR A 189 6.91 -9.66 10.63
CA THR A 189 7.00 -8.29 10.12
C THR A 189 8.23 -8.07 9.26
N LEU A 190 8.12 -7.15 8.31
CA LEU A 190 9.25 -6.74 7.47
C LEU A 190 10.03 -5.60 8.13
N ILE A 191 11.33 -5.77 8.26
CA ILE A 191 12.27 -4.68 8.50
C ILE A 191 12.87 -4.31 7.15
N ARG A 192 12.39 -3.22 6.54
CA ARG A 192 12.84 -2.79 5.22
C ARG A 192 14.21 -2.14 5.32
N ILE A 193 15.24 -2.82 4.81
CA ILE A 193 16.63 -2.34 4.84
C ILE A 193 16.88 -1.31 3.75
N LYS A 194 16.29 -1.52 2.58
CA LYS A 194 16.45 -0.65 1.41
C LYS A 194 15.25 -0.79 0.49
N ASP A 195 14.91 0.31 -0.16
CA ASP A 195 14.02 0.31 -1.32
C ASP A 195 14.54 1.23 -2.44
N GLY A 196 13.71 1.50 -3.45
CA GLY A 196 14.07 2.38 -4.57
C GLY A 196 14.25 3.84 -4.17
N THR A 197 13.77 4.25 -2.99
CA THR A 197 13.68 5.65 -2.57
C THR A 197 14.44 5.97 -1.30
N MET A 198 14.73 4.97 -0.44
CA MET A 198 15.44 5.17 0.82
C MET A 198 16.29 3.96 1.24
N ILE A 199 17.24 4.22 2.14
CA ILE A 199 18.04 3.21 2.84
C ILE A 199 17.86 3.45 4.34
N LEU A 200 17.53 2.38 5.08
CA LEU A 200 17.41 2.42 6.53
C LEU A 200 18.78 2.70 7.17
N SER A 201 18.85 3.68 8.07
CA SER A 201 20.10 3.96 8.77
C SER A 201 20.52 2.78 9.66
N PRO A 202 21.81 2.49 9.80
CA PRO A 202 22.28 1.41 10.69
C PRO A 202 21.79 1.56 12.13
N ARG A 203 21.78 2.78 12.68
CA ARG A 203 21.32 3.04 14.05
C ARG A 203 19.84 2.72 14.22
N PHE A 204 19.01 3.10 13.27
CA PHE A 204 17.57 2.80 13.30
C PHE A 204 17.30 1.30 13.13
N ARG A 205 18.09 0.64 12.24
CA ARG A 205 18.03 -0.81 12.12
C ARG A 205 18.35 -1.50 13.44
N ASP A 206 19.46 -1.11 14.08
CA ASP A 206 19.92 -1.73 15.31
C ASP A 206 18.91 -1.52 16.46
N TYR A 207 18.28 -0.35 16.54
CA TYR A 207 17.17 -0.08 17.45
C TYR A 207 15.99 -1.06 17.23
N LEU A 208 15.57 -1.26 15.99
CA LEU A 208 14.46 -2.20 15.69
C LEU A 208 14.85 -3.65 16.00
N LEU A 209 16.09 -4.05 15.72
CA LEU A 209 16.56 -5.41 16.00
C LEU A 209 16.66 -5.70 17.49
N GLU A 210 17.10 -4.75 18.30
CA GLU A 210 17.10 -4.86 19.75
C GLU A 210 15.69 -5.12 20.29
N LEU A 211 14.68 -4.44 19.77
CA LEU A 211 13.28 -4.68 20.15
C LEU A 211 12.78 -6.06 19.67
N VAL A 212 13.14 -6.45 18.45
CA VAL A 212 12.82 -7.78 17.93
C VAL A 212 13.34 -8.88 18.85
N ASP A 213 14.61 -8.78 19.24
CA ASP A 213 15.24 -9.77 20.10
C ASP A 213 14.69 -9.71 21.54
N THR A 214 14.47 -8.51 22.09
CA THR A 214 13.97 -8.31 23.45
C THR A 214 12.55 -8.86 23.64
N PHE A 215 11.69 -8.70 22.65
CA PHE A 215 10.27 -9.05 22.73
C PHE A 215 9.91 -10.32 21.94
N ASP A 216 10.90 -11.05 21.46
CA ASP A 216 10.74 -12.27 20.64
C ASP A 216 9.75 -12.08 19.47
N ILE A 217 9.93 -10.99 18.72
CA ILE A 217 9.05 -10.61 17.62
C ILE A 217 9.53 -11.28 16.33
N ARG A 218 8.66 -12.07 15.71
CA ARG A 218 8.98 -12.68 14.42
C ARG A 218 9.16 -11.61 13.34
N SER A 219 10.31 -11.59 12.70
CA SER A 219 10.66 -10.59 11.70
C SER A 219 11.51 -11.16 10.57
N GLN A 220 11.56 -10.43 9.47
CA GLN A 220 12.39 -10.76 8.31
C GLN A 220 12.94 -9.49 7.68
N TYR A 221 14.18 -9.56 7.18
CA TYR A 221 14.75 -8.47 6.38
C TYR A 221 14.10 -8.40 5.01
N TYR A 222 13.94 -7.18 4.51
CA TYR A 222 13.31 -6.96 3.22
C TYR A 222 14.05 -5.90 2.39
N ILE A 223 14.22 -6.18 1.10
CA ILE A 223 14.69 -5.23 0.09
C ILE A 223 13.62 -5.12 -0.98
N SER A 224 13.12 -3.90 -1.21
CA SER A 224 12.08 -3.63 -2.18
C SER A 224 12.64 -2.98 -3.46
N PRO A 225 12.09 -3.33 -4.63
CA PRO A 225 12.34 -2.55 -5.85
C PRO A 225 11.53 -1.24 -5.89
N GLY A 226 10.36 -1.20 -5.23
CA GLY A 226 9.47 -0.02 -5.14
C GLY A 226 9.78 0.85 -3.93
N GLY A 227 9.26 2.08 -3.93
CA GLY A 227 9.35 3.00 -2.80
C GLY A 227 8.17 2.90 -1.84
N THR A 228 8.13 3.79 -0.85
CA THR A 228 7.03 4.04 0.09
C THR A 228 7.02 5.51 0.46
N ASP A 229 6.03 5.94 1.23
CA ASP A 229 5.98 7.29 1.83
C ASP A 229 7.28 7.67 2.56
N GLY A 230 8.03 6.69 3.06
CA GLY A 230 9.35 6.90 3.66
C GLY A 230 10.34 7.60 2.73
N GLY A 231 10.22 7.41 1.42
CA GLY A 231 11.04 8.05 0.41
C GLY A 231 10.87 9.58 0.34
N GLU A 232 9.71 10.12 0.69
CA GLU A 232 9.50 11.57 0.78
C GLU A 232 9.72 12.08 2.20
N ILE A 233 9.34 11.31 3.22
CA ILE A 233 9.51 11.72 4.62
C ILE A 233 10.99 11.93 4.95
N HIS A 234 11.86 10.96 4.61
CA HIS A 234 13.27 11.03 5.01
C HIS A 234 14.05 12.19 4.37
N LYS A 235 13.55 12.73 3.26
CA LYS A 235 14.14 13.88 2.56
C LYS A 235 13.58 15.22 3.00
N ALA A 236 12.48 15.23 3.75
CA ALA A 236 11.79 16.44 4.14
C ALA A 236 12.58 17.24 5.19
N ASN A 237 12.33 18.55 5.26
CA ASN A 237 12.95 19.47 6.21
C ASN A 237 14.49 19.40 6.19
N LYS A 238 15.10 19.03 7.31
CA LYS A 238 16.56 18.84 7.46
C LYS A 238 17.00 17.39 7.33
N GLY A 239 16.12 16.53 6.85
CA GLY A 239 16.22 15.09 6.87
C GLY A 239 15.55 14.51 8.13
N VAL A 240 14.66 13.55 7.93
CA VAL A 240 13.93 12.87 9.01
C VAL A 240 14.35 11.40 9.00
N PRO A 241 15.05 10.91 10.05
CA PRO A 241 15.33 9.49 10.18
C PRO A 241 14.03 8.70 10.12
N THR A 242 13.96 7.77 9.16
CA THR A 242 12.71 7.08 8.84
C THR A 242 12.96 5.59 8.77
N ALA A 243 12.09 4.80 9.40
CA ALA A 243 12.04 3.35 9.27
C ALA A 243 10.72 2.92 8.64
N VAL A 244 10.77 1.88 7.80
CA VAL A 244 9.58 1.23 7.26
C VAL A 244 9.43 -0.12 7.93
N ILE A 245 8.34 -0.29 8.67
CA ILE A 245 7.87 -1.52 9.29
C ILE A 245 6.70 -2.01 8.45
N GLY A 246 6.77 -3.21 7.93
CA GLY A 246 5.75 -3.64 6.99
C GLY A 246 5.29 -5.07 7.18
N VAL A 247 4.35 -5.44 6.35
CA VAL A 247 3.98 -6.82 6.09
C VAL A 247 4.07 -7.08 4.60
N CYS A 248 4.17 -8.36 4.20
CA CYS A 248 4.06 -8.68 2.79
C CYS A 248 2.69 -9.27 2.46
N ALA A 249 2.27 -9.06 1.21
CA ALA A 249 1.14 -9.76 0.63
C ALA A 249 1.50 -10.25 -0.77
N ARG A 250 0.97 -11.44 -1.14
CA ARG A 250 1.08 -11.93 -2.52
C ARG A 250 0.14 -11.15 -3.40
N TYR A 251 0.54 -10.94 -4.64
CA TYR A 251 -0.32 -10.40 -5.71
C TYR A 251 -0.79 -8.96 -5.48
N ILE A 252 -0.09 -8.16 -4.68
CA ILE A 252 -0.41 -6.73 -4.58
C ILE A 252 -0.37 -6.07 -5.97
N HIS A 253 -1.01 -4.92 -6.12
CA HIS A 253 -1.18 -4.22 -7.40
C HIS A 253 -1.94 -5.04 -8.45
N SER A 254 -2.83 -5.94 -7.99
CA SER A 254 -3.75 -6.70 -8.84
C SER A 254 -5.19 -6.60 -8.32
N THR A 255 -6.08 -7.42 -8.88
CA THR A 255 -7.49 -7.45 -8.44
C THR A 255 -7.66 -7.98 -7.01
N ASP A 256 -6.72 -8.78 -6.54
CA ASP A 256 -6.79 -9.51 -5.28
C ASP A 256 -5.40 -9.69 -4.68
N ALA A 257 -5.28 -9.66 -3.38
CA ALA A 257 -4.03 -9.91 -2.68
C ALA A 257 -4.24 -10.86 -1.50
N VAL A 258 -3.24 -11.68 -1.19
CA VAL A 258 -3.27 -12.64 -0.10
C VAL A 258 -2.34 -12.22 1.02
N PHE A 259 -2.88 -12.14 2.22
CA PHE A 259 -2.28 -11.62 3.43
C PHE A 259 -2.27 -12.66 4.54
N ASP A 260 -1.27 -12.66 5.41
CA ASP A 260 -1.21 -13.52 6.60
C ASP A 260 -1.36 -12.69 7.87
N ILE A 261 -2.37 -12.98 8.69
CA ILE A 261 -2.68 -12.18 9.87
C ILE A 261 -1.59 -12.25 10.96
N ARG A 262 -0.77 -13.29 10.97
CA ARG A 262 0.34 -13.41 11.93
C ARG A 262 1.41 -12.37 11.68
N ASP A 263 1.65 -12.00 10.42
CA ASP A 263 2.59 -10.94 10.05
C ASP A 263 2.09 -9.57 10.51
N TYR A 264 0.76 -9.35 10.44
CA TYR A 264 0.12 -8.16 10.99
C TYR A 264 0.34 -8.02 12.49
N TYR A 265 0.13 -9.09 13.25
CA TYR A 265 0.34 -9.06 14.70
C TYR A 265 1.81 -8.83 15.07
N ALA A 266 2.73 -9.37 14.29
CA ALA A 266 4.17 -9.10 14.46
C ALA A 266 4.51 -7.63 14.17
N ALA A 267 3.98 -7.05 13.10
CA ALA A 267 4.17 -5.63 12.77
C ALA A 267 3.56 -4.71 13.84
N ARG A 268 2.37 -5.05 14.34
CA ARG A 268 1.70 -4.34 15.41
C ARG A 268 2.53 -4.32 16.70
N GLU A 269 3.05 -5.48 17.10
CA GLU A 269 3.87 -5.58 18.30
C GLU A 269 5.18 -4.81 18.14
N LEU A 270 5.88 -4.94 17.01
CA LEU A 270 7.10 -4.19 16.76
C LEU A 270 6.86 -2.68 16.79
N LEU A 271 5.82 -2.19 16.13
CA LEU A 271 5.53 -0.76 16.10
C LEU A 271 5.14 -0.23 17.49
N LYS A 272 4.33 -1.00 18.24
CA LYS A 272 3.98 -0.67 19.63
C LYS A 272 5.23 -0.55 20.50
N GLN A 273 6.11 -1.55 20.47
CA GLN A 273 7.34 -1.52 21.26
C GLN A 273 8.28 -0.41 20.79
N ALA A 274 8.39 -0.19 19.47
CA ALA A 274 9.21 0.87 18.92
C ALA A 274 8.78 2.27 19.40
N VAL A 275 7.48 2.52 19.50
CA VAL A 275 6.97 3.81 20.04
C VAL A 275 7.09 3.89 21.56
N SER A 276 6.76 2.82 22.28
CA SER A 276 6.76 2.82 23.76
C SER A 276 8.14 2.97 24.38
N HIS A 277 9.19 2.60 23.66
CA HIS A 277 10.59 2.67 24.14
C HIS A 277 11.36 3.86 23.56
N LEU A 278 10.68 4.78 22.85
CA LEU A 278 11.31 6.03 22.43
C LEU A 278 11.50 6.95 23.61
N THR A 279 12.74 7.45 23.74
CA THR A 279 13.12 8.49 24.69
C THR A 279 13.78 9.63 23.94
N ASN A 280 13.85 10.81 24.55
CA ASN A 280 14.59 11.94 23.97
C ASN A 280 16.05 11.58 23.67
N GLU A 281 16.68 10.74 24.49
CA GLU A 281 18.08 10.32 24.32
C GLU A 281 18.24 9.43 23.07
N ASN A 282 17.37 8.42 22.89
CA ASN A 282 17.50 7.55 21.74
C ASN A 282 17.04 8.22 20.44
N ILE A 283 16.10 9.18 20.47
CA ILE A 283 15.77 10.00 19.30
C ILE A 283 17.02 10.79 18.84
N LEU A 284 17.74 11.45 19.75
CA LEU A 284 18.98 12.15 19.41
C LEU A 284 20.02 11.19 18.80
N THR A 285 20.09 9.95 19.27
CA THR A 285 20.97 8.92 18.72
C THR A 285 20.55 8.48 17.33
N LEU A 286 19.24 8.43 17.06
CA LEU A 286 18.70 8.07 15.74
C LEU A 286 18.82 9.19 14.71
N GLN A 287 18.87 10.45 15.16
CA GLN A 287 19.11 11.61 14.29
C GLN A 287 20.53 11.59 13.73
N PHE A 288 20.70 12.17 12.54
CA PHE A 288 22.01 12.34 11.91
C PHE A 288 22.84 13.42 12.64
N GLN A 289 23.38 13.10 13.81
CA GLN A 289 24.39 13.98 14.40
C GLN A 289 25.74 13.71 13.74
N SER A 290 26.37 14.74 13.19
CA SER A 290 27.79 14.72 12.91
C SER A 290 28.51 14.46 14.25
N GLU A 291 29.32 13.41 14.33
CA GLU A 291 30.25 13.28 15.44
C GLU A 291 31.06 14.56 15.49
N GLU A 292 30.90 15.31 16.58
CA GLU A 292 31.87 16.37 16.90
C GLU A 292 33.22 15.68 17.02
N LYS A 293 34.14 16.03 16.09
CA LYS A 293 35.52 15.59 16.11
C LYS A 293 36.29 16.39 17.13
#